data_450bc39987b168d5c40d8808a7128b86
#
_entry.id   450bc39987b168d5c40d8808a7128b86
#
_cell.length_a   1.000
_cell.length_b   1.000
_cell.length_c   1.000
_cell.angle_alpha   90.00
_cell.angle_beta   90.00
_cell.angle_gamma   90.00
#
_symmetry.space_group_name_H-M   'P 1'
#
loop_
_entity.id
_entity.type
_entity.pdbx_description
1 polymer ?
#
loop_
_entity_poly.entity_id
_entity_poly.type
_entity_poly.pdbx_seq_one_letter_code
_entity_poly.pdbx_strand_id
1 'polypeptide(L)'
;MRIGAVALGSKTDRVIAQAQQAEADGFASLWFTGAVPGDPFVAMTLAARATSTIEVGTAVQQTYAAHPLLQAARAIGAAEAIGAPSRFTLGVGPSHRPAIEGRLGLSYDTPGRHTDEYVQILTALLRGEQVTFAGQEFTVNAGPLPVPEGLEIPVLVAALGPRLLRVAGQYTAGTIPWMANAQAIETHIAPIIRKAAAEAGRPAPRIVAGLPVAVHDDVAEARAAAADQFATYGMLPNYQRILAHGGLSGPAEAVIVGDEASVTRQIKALFEAGATDVWLPPFPVGPDRSASRARTRALLKELARS
;
A
#
# COMPACT_ATOMS: atom_id res chain seq x y z
N MET A 1 4.84 -9.75 -14.74
CA MET A 1 3.92 -8.95 -13.88
C MET A 1 4.67 -8.49 -12.63
N ARG A 2 4.46 -7.26 -12.14
CA ARG A 2 5.06 -6.78 -10.87
C ARG A 2 4.21 -7.23 -9.68
N ILE A 3 4.58 -8.36 -9.09
CA ILE A 3 3.87 -8.93 -7.93
C ILE A 3 4.71 -8.70 -6.67
N GLY A 4 4.09 -8.13 -5.64
CA GLY A 4 4.68 -7.86 -4.34
C GLY A 4 4.25 -8.85 -3.27
N ALA A 5 5.19 -9.18 -2.40
CA ALA A 5 4.94 -9.93 -1.17
C ALA A 5 4.62 -8.98 0.01
N VAL A 6 4.22 -9.54 1.14
CA VAL A 6 3.92 -8.80 2.39
C VAL A 6 4.83 -9.29 3.50
N ALA A 7 5.44 -8.34 4.21
CA ALA A 7 6.18 -8.64 5.42
C ALA A 7 5.21 -8.93 6.57
N LEU A 8 5.37 -10.08 7.20
CA LEU A 8 4.53 -10.56 8.29
C LEU A 8 5.36 -10.84 9.55
N GLY A 9 4.88 -10.36 10.69
CA GLY A 9 5.47 -10.64 12.00
C GLY A 9 6.27 -9.48 12.59
N SER A 10 6.80 -9.70 13.81
CA SER A 10 7.34 -8.65 14.69
C SER A 10 8.83 -8.77 14.96
N LYS A 11 9.45 -9.87 14.58
CA LYS A 11 10.88 -10.10 14.85
C LYS A 11 11.70 -9.70 13.63
N THR A 12 12.65 -8.80 13.80
CA THR A 12 13.49 -8.25 12.73
C THR A 12 14.19 -9.33 11.91
N ASP A 13 14.80 -10.32 12.55
CA ASP A 13 15.49 -11.42 11.85
C ASP A 13 14.53 -12.22 10.95
N ARG A 14 13.28 -12.41 11.40
CA ARG A 14 12.25 -13.07 10.60
C ARG A 14 11.84 -12.23 9.38
N VAL A 15 11.77 -10.93 9.56
CA VAL A 15 11.45 -10.00 8.45
C VAL A 15 12.58 -9.96 7.43
N ILE A 16 13.83 -9.97 7.87
CA ILE A 16 15.02 -10.08 7.01
C ILE A 16 14.98 -11.38 6.21
N ALA A 17 14.76 -12.51 6.86
CA ALA A 17 14.64 -13.80 6.18
C ALA A 17 13.48 -13.83 5.16
N GLN A 18 12.34 -13.19 5.47
CA GLN A 18 11.23 -13.05 4.53
C GLN A 18 11.61 -12.23 3.30
N ALA A 19 12.37 -11.15 3.47
CA ALA A 19 12.83 -10.31 2.36
C ALA A 19 13.78 -11.08 1.42
N GLN A 20 14.76 -11.77 2.00
CA GLN A 20 15.70 -12.62 1.24
C GLN A 20 14.95 -13.73 0.48
N GLN A 21 13.97 -14.36 1.13
CA GLN A 21 13.17 -15.39 0.49
C GLN A 21 12.25 -14.81 -0.60
N ALA A 22 11.67 -13.62 -0.39
CA ALA A 22 10.83 -12.96 -1.41
C ALA A 22 11.65 -12.58 -2.64
N GLU A 23 12.86 -12.06 -2.45
CA GLU A 23 13.79 -11.78 -3.55
C GLU A 23 14.17 -13.05 -4.31
N ALA A 24 14.56 -14.13 -3.62
CA ALA A 24 14.89 -15.42 -4.22
C ALA A 24 13.69 -16.06 -4.95
N ASP A 25 12.48 -15.81 -4.48
CA ASP A 25 11.23 -16.26 -5.09
C ASP A 25 10.83 -15.42 -6.33
N GLY A 26 11.50 -14.28 -6.60
CA GLY A 26 11.26 -13.43 -7.76
C GLY A 26 10.21 -12.34 -7.56
N PHE A 27 9.77 -12.08 -6.33
CA PHE A 27 8.86 -10.97 -6.04
C PHE A 27 9.50 -9.61 -6.34
N ALA A 28 8.75 -8.72 -6.99
CA ALA A 28 9.23 -7.39 -7.36
C ALA A 28 9.36 -6.45 -6.16
N SER A 29 8.54 -6.66 -5.12
CA SER A 29 8.50 -5.79 -3.94
C SER A 29 8.09 -6.53 -2.68
N LEU A 30 8.47 -5.97 -1.52
CA LEU A 30 8.04 -6.40 -0.19
C LEU A 30 7.38 -5.22 0.53
N TRP A 31 6.09 -5.37 0.86
CA TRP A 31 5.28 -4.33 1.47
C TRP A 31 5.15 -4.52 2.97
N PHE A 32 5.44 -3.45 3.73
CA PHE A 32 5.36 -3.40 5.17
C PHE A 32 4.05 -2.72 5.60
N THR A 33 3.14 -3.50 6.17
CA THR A 33 1.85 -2.99 6.65
C THR A 33 1.96 -2.41 8.05
N GLY A 34 1.00 -1.56 8.44
CA GLY A 34 0.92 -1.03 9.81
C GLY A 34 0.66 -2.09 10.90
N ALA A 35 0.49 -3.36 10.53
CA ALA A 35 0.37 -4.49 11.46
C ALA A 35 1.74 -5.05 11.90
N VAL A 36 2.84 -4.55 11.35
CA VAL A 36 4.19 -4.93 11.82
C VAL A 36 4.48 -4.17 13.11
N PRO A 37 4.66 -4.85 14.26
CA PRO A 37 5.02 -4.18 15.52
C PRO A 37 6.36 -3.46 15.41
N GLY A 38 6.43 -2.31 16.03
CA GLY A 38 7.61 -1.46 16.03
C GLY A 38 7.60 -0.43 14.89
N ASP A 39 8.75 0.21 14.69
CA ASP A 39 8.93 1.13 13.59
C ASP A 39 9.20 0.36 12.29
N PRO A 40 8.29 0.40 11.29
CA PRO A 40 8.49 -0.34 10.05
C PRO A 40 9.72 0.13 9.27
N PHE A 41 10.17 1.36 9.45
CA PHE A 41 11.40 1.87 8.79
C PHE A 41 12.64 1.11 9.23
N VAL A 42 12.77 0.78 10.53
CA VAL A 42 13.92 0.00 11.02
C VAL A 42 13.95 -1.37 10.38
N ALA A 43 12.87 -2.13 10.48
CA ALA A 43 12.79 -3.49 9.93
C ALA A 43 12.93 -3.49 8.39
N MET A 44 12.31 -2.54 7.72
CA MET A 44 12.37 -2.36 6.27
C MET A 44 13.79 -2.03 5.79
N THR A 45 14.48 -1.12 6.46
CA THR A 45 15.87 -0.75 6.12
C THR A 45 16.80 -1.94 6.26
N LEU A 46 16.70 -2.70 7.35
CA LEU A 46 17.51 -3.90 7.57
C LEU A 46 17.20 -4.99 6.53
N ALA A 47 15.94 -5.19 6.19
CA ALA A 47 15.52 -6.11 5.14
C ALA A 47 16.07 -5.70 3.75
N ALA A 48 16.01 -4.42 3.41
CA ALA A 48 16.55 -3.89 2.17
C ALA A 48 18.09 -4.01 2.11
N ARG A 49 18.78 -3.79 3.23
CA ARG A 49 20.25 -4.00 3.34
C ARG A 49 20.67 -5.44 3.16
N ALA A 50 19.81 -6.38 3.53
CA ALA A 50 20.06 -7.83 3.40
C ALA A 50 19.63 -8.42 2.03
N THR A 51 19.17 -7.59 1.10
CA THR A 51 18.74 -7.95 -0.24
C THR A 51 19.35 -7.00 -1.27
N SER A 52 19.27 -7.32 -2.57
CA SER A 52 19.99 -6.61 -3.63
C SER A 52 19.07 -5.91 -4.63
N THR A 53 17.91 -6.45 -4.94
CA THR A 53 17.06 -6.01 -6.06
C THR A 53 15.61 -5.73 -5.67
N ILE A 54 15.07 -6.44 -4.66
CA ILE A 54 13.66 -6.29 -4.27
C ILE A 54 13.36 -4.88 -3.76
N GLU A 55 12.31 -4.27 -4.28
CA GLU A 55 11.80 -2.99 -3.78
C GLU A 55 11.18 -3.21 -2.39
N VAL A 56 11.37 -2.27 -1.47
CA VAL A 56 10.69 -2.26 -0.16
C VAL A 56 9.79 -1.04 -0.06
N GLY A 57 8.62 -1.20 0.54
CA GLY A 57 7.71 -0.08 0.68
C GLY A 57 6.73 -0.22 1.84
N THR A 58 6.12 0.88 2.24
CA THR A 58 5.10 0.88 3.29
C THR A 58 3.68 0.84 2.70
N ALA A 59 2.81 0.00 3.26
CA ALA A 59 1.41 -0.16 2.85
C ALA A 59 0.48 -0.16 4.09
N VAL A 60 0.34 0.96 4.82
CA VAL A 60 0.91 2.30 4.62
C VAL A 60 1.29 2.91 5.98
N GLN A 61 2.13 3.97 5.98
CA GLN A 61 2.33 4.80 7.17
C GLN A 61 1.11 5.68 7.43
N GLN A 62 0.69 5.75 8.69
CA GLN A 62 -0.46 6.56 9.09
C GLN A 62 -0.09 8.03 9.15
N THR A 63 -0.81 8.90 8.44
CA THR A 63 -0.55 10.35 8.41
C THR A 63 -0.81 11.03 9.77
N TYR A 64 -1.67 10.48 10.60
CA TYR A 64 -1.98 10.98 11.93
C TYR A 64 -0.92 10.65 13.00
N ALA A 65 -0.18 9.55 12.79
CA ALA A 65 0.78 9.07 13.79
C ALA A 65 2.10 9.87 13.83
N ALA A 66 2.40 10.61 12.77
CA ALA A 66 3.63 11.39 12.68
C ALA A 66 3.40 12.66 11.84
N HIS A 67 3.89 13.80 12.35
CA HIS A 67 3.90 15.05 11.59
C HIS A 67 4.66 14.87 10.25
N PRO A 68 4.23 15.54 9.14
CA PRO A 68 4.87 15.35 7.82
C PRO A 68 6.36 15.68 7.82
N LEU A 69 6.82 16.62 8.64
CA LEU A 69 8.26 16.91 8.81
C LEU A 69 9.03 15.72 9.37
N LEU A 70 8.51 15.10 10.44
CA LEU A 70 9.13 13.90 11.01
C LEU A 70 9.09 12.73 10.04
N GLN A 71 7.98 12.57 9.33
CA GLN A 71 7.83 11.50 8.34
C GLN A 71 8.81 11.66 7.17
N ALA A 72 9.02 12.90 6.68
CA ALA A 72 10.00 13.19 5.65
C ALA A 72 11.43 12.86 6.12
N ALA A 73 11.82 13.32 7.32
CA ALA A 73 13.14 13.06 7.89
C ALA A 73 13.39 11.55 8.05
N ARG A 74 12.42 10.78 8.53
CA ARG A 74 12.51 9.31 8.66
C ARG A 74 12.64 8.61 7.30
N ALA A 75 11.89 9.08 6.29
CA ALA A 75 11.95 8.51 4.94
C ALA A 75 13.29 8.79 4.27
N ILE A 76 13.82 10.01 4.40
CA ILE A 76 15.16 10.37 3.89
C ILE A 76 16.23 9.51 4.54
N GLY A 77 16.23 9.43 5.88
CA GLY A 77 17.21 8.62 6.61
C GLY A 77 17.13 7.13 6.29
N ALA A 78 15.92 6.58 6.09
CA ALA A 78 15.75 5.20 5.67
C ALA A 78 16.26 4.96 4.24
N ALA A 79 15.94 5.83 3.29
CA ALA A 79 16.39 5.72 1.91
C ALA A 79 17.92 5.80 1.80
N GLU A 80 18.54 6.71 2.54
CA GLU A 80 19.99 6.84 2.64
C GLU A 80 20.62 5.57 3.23
N ALA A 81 20.08 5.09 4.36
CA ALA A 81 20.57 3.89 5.04
C ALA A 81 20.42 2.62 4.19
N ILE A 82 19.42 2.53 3.32
CA ILE A 82 19.26 1.43 2.35
C ILE A 82 20.42 1.43 1.35
N GLY A 83 20.96 2.61 0.96
CA GLY A 83 22.05 2.74 0.02
C GLY A 83 21.69 2.47 -1.45
N ALA A 84 20.39 2.24 -1.72
CA ALA A 84 19.83 2.04 -3.05
C ALA A 84 18.41 2.67 -3.06
N PRO A 85 18.32 4.01 -3.13
CA PRO A 85 17.08 4.74 -2.90
C PRO A 85 15.96 4.40 -3.89
N SER A 86 16.28 3.98 -5.10
CA SER A 86 15.32 3.52 -6.10
C SER A 86 14.55 2.26 -5.68
N ARG A 87 15.00 1.58 -4.62
CA ARG A 87 14.34 0.39 -4.05
C ARG A 87 13.39 0.72 -2.89
N PHE A 88 13.20 1.99 -2.56
CA PHE A 88 12.31 2.39 -1.48
C PHE A 88 11.11 3.19 -2.00
N THR A 89 9.91 2.80 -1.58
CA THR A 89 8.65 3.53 -1.86
C THR A 89 7.90 3.81 -0.56
N LEU A 90 7.55 5.07 -0.35
CA LEU A 90 6.80 5.51 0.82
C LEU A 90 5.29 5.51 0.55
N GLY A 91 4.56 4.55 1.08
CA GLY A 91 3.10 4.59 1.12
C GLY A 91 2.58 5.28 2.38
N VAL A 92 1.67 6.23 2.24
CA VAL A 92 1.02 6.97 3.33
C VAL A 92 -0.49 6.92 3.22
N GLY A 93 -1.20 7.03 4.33
CA GLY A 93 -2.66 7.05 4.32
C GLY A 93 -3.28 7.45 5.65
N PRO A 94 -4.57 7.88 5.65
CA PRO A 94 -5.24 8.42 6.84
C PRO A 94 -5.58 7.39 7.91
N SER A 95 -5.44 6.08 7.63
CA SER A 95 -5.95 5.03 8.51
C SER A 95 -7.48 5.07 8.62
N HIS A 96 -8.05 4.75 9.79
CA HIS A 96 -9.48 4.61 10.01
C HIS A 96 -9.89 5.24 11.33
N ARG A 97 -11.12 5.78 11.42
CA ARG A 97 -11.66 6.45 12.60
C ARG A 97 -11.43 5.65 13.90
N PRO A 98 -11.76 4.33 14.00
CA PRO A 98 -11.53 3.57 15.24
C PRO A 98 -10.06 3.52 15.68
N ALA A 99 -9.13 3.50 14.73
CA ALA A 99 -7.71 3.49 15.05
C ALA A 99 -7.21 4.87 15.48
N ILE A 100 -7.62 5.93 14.81
CA ILE A 100 -7.15 7.30 15.07
C ILE A 100 -7.80 7.86 16.35
N GLU A 101 -9.11 7.75 16.48
CA GLU A 101 -9.80 8.25 17.67
C GLU A 101 -9.59 7.32 18.87
N GLY A 102 -9.70 5.99 18.67
CA GLY A 102 -9.64 5.05 19.77
C GLY A 102 -8.23 4.77 20.32
N ARG A 103 -7.19 4.87 19.50
CA ARG A 103 -5.80 4.58 19.94
C ARG A 103 -4.95 5.83 20.11
N LEU A 104 -5.14 6.83 19.25
CA LEU A 104 -4.32 8.05 19.28
C LEU A 104 -5.02 9.21 19.98
N GLY A 105 -6.34 9.15 20.21
CA GLY A 105 -7.11 10.24 20.81
C GLY A 105 -7.20 11.49 19.94
N LEU A 106 -6.99 11.35 18.61
CA LEU A 106 -6.99 12.46 17.66
C LEU A 106 -8.31 12.49 16.89
N SER A 107 -8.81 13.70 16.51
CA SER A 107 -10.00 13.82 15.67
C SER A 107 -9.79 13.22 14.29
N TYR A 108 -10.80 12.51 13.77
CA TYR A 108 -10.84 11.98 12.41
C TYR A 108 -11.98 12.60 11.58
N ASP A 109 -12.29 13.87 11.81
CA ASP A 109 -13.45 14.52 11.18
C ASP A 109 -13.16 14.91 9.72
N THR A 110 -11.94 15.26 9.41
CA THR A 110 -11.52 15.76 8.09
C THR A 110 -10.37 14.97 7.46
N PRO A 111 -10.41 13.61 7.42
CA PRO A 111 -9.27 12.80 6.98
C PRO A 111 -8.82 13.10 5.55
N GLY A 112 -9.75 13.50 4.68
CA GLY A 112 -9.42 13.87 3.30
C GLY A 112 -8.64 15.18 3.22
N ARG A 113 -8.96 16.20 4.02
CA ARG A 113 -8.22 17.46 4.08
C ARG A 113 -6.89 17.28 4.78
N HIS A 114 -6.91 16.60 5.93
CA HIS A 114 -5.70 16.26 6.66
C HIS A 114 -4.66 15.58 5.75
N THR A 115 -5.07 14.55 5.01
CA THR A 115 -4.15 13.83 4.11
C THR A 115 -3.69 14.69 2.92
N ASP A 116 -4.55 15.54 2.39
CA ASP A 116 -4.26 16.47 1.31
C ASP A 116 -3.14 17.44 1.72
N GLU A 117 -3.34 18.19 2.82
CA GLU A 117 -2.34 19.11 3.35
C GLU A 117 -1.05 18.38 3.76
N TYR A 118 -1.18 17.21 4.39
CA TYR A 118 -0.06 16.35 4.75
C TYR A 118 0.82 16.00 3.55
N VAL A 119 0.21 15.56 2.45
CA VAL A 119 0.91 15.11 1.25
C VAL A 119 1.62 16.28 0.57
N GLN A 120 1.01 17.46 0.50
CA GLN A 120 1.65 18.65 -0.06
C GLN A 120 2.91 19.01 0.72
N ILE A 121 2.84 19.06 2.04
CA ILE A 121 3.98 19.35 2.91
C ILE A 121 5.06 18.26 2.78
N LEU A 122 4.65 16.99 2.88
CA LEU A 122 5.56 15.83 2.82
C LEU A 122 6.35 15.82 1.51
N THR A 123 5.69 15.98 0.37
CA THR A 123 6.35 15.91 -0.94
C THR A 123 7.29 17.07 -1.20
N ALA A 124 6.97 18.28 -0.72
CA ALA A 124 7.87 19.43 -0.78
C ALA A 124 9.15 19.19 0.07
N LEU A 125 8.97 18.70 1.31
CA LEU A 125 10.11 18.37 2.19
C LEU A 125 11.00 17.26 1.61
N LEU A 126 10.42 16.24 0.97
CA LEU A 126 11.18 15.16 0.32
C LEU A 126 11.97 15.63 -0.90
N ARG A 127 11.60 16.76 -1.51
CA ARG A 127 12.39 17.43 -2.57
C ARG A 127 13.44 18.41 -2.02
N GLY A 128 13.58 18.51 -0.69
CA GLY A 128 14.50 19.45 -0.05
C GLY A 128 14.06 20.92 -0.15
N GLU A 129 12.77 21.17 -0.35
CA GLU A 129 12.24 22.54 -0.44
C GLU A 129 12.02 23.14 0.95
N GLN A 130 12.16 24.45 1.07
CA GLN A 130 11.64 25.20 2.21
C GLN A 130 10.12 25.18 2.16
N VAL A 131 9.47 24.89 3.29
CA VAL A 131 8.01 24.83 3.39
C VAL A 131 7.50 25.90 4.31
N THR A 132 6.68 26.82 3.78
CA THR A 132 5.83 27.73 4.54
C THR A 132 4.39 27.41 4.17
N PHE A 133 3.67 26.75 5.05
CA PHE A 133 2.32 26.25 4.80
C PHE A 133 1.37 26.69 5.94
N ALA A 134 0.25 27.31 5.57
CA ALA A 134 -0.80 27.74 6.49
C ALA A 134 -2.13 27.17 6.01
N GLY A 135 -2.43 25.95 6.43
CA GLY A 135 -3.66 25.23 6.13
C GLY A 135 -4.65 25.25 7.29
N GLN A 136 -5.66 24.41 7.19
CA GLN A 136 -6.64 24.21 8.26
C GLN A 136 -6.27 23.07 9.21
N GLU A 137 -5.49 22.10 8.74
CA GLU A 137 -5.00 20.95 9.50
C GLU A 137 -3.55 21.13 9.95
N PHE A 138 -2.75 21.83 9.14
CA PHE A 138 -1.32 22.03 9.41
C PHE A 138 -0.91 23.49 9.23
N THR A 139 -0.07 23.94 10.16
CA THR A 139 0.73 25.17 9.99
C THR A 139 2.18 24.78 10.14
N VAL A 140 2.97 24.96 9.07
CA VAL A 140 4.37 24.52 9.01
C VAL A 140 5.24 25.66 8.49
N ASN A 141 6.34 25.93 9.19
CA ASN A 141 7.42 26.78 8.71
C ASN A 141 8.73 26.03 8.95
N ALA A 142 9.22 25.36 7.92
CA ALA A 142 10.39 24.51 8.01
C ALA A 142 11.38 24.86 6.90
N GLY A 143 12.66 24.98 7.26
CA GLY A 143 13.74 25.05 6.30
C GLY A 143 13.90 23.72 5.51
N PRO A 144 14.73 23.71 4.46
CA PRO A 144 14.98 22.53 3.68
C PRO A 144 15.59 21.41 4.52
N LEU A 145 15.12 20.17 4.31
CA LEU A 145 15.76 18.98 4.87
C LEU A 145 17.05 18.65 4.08
N PRO A 146 18.03 17.99 4.72
CA PRO A 146 19.24 17.54 4.04
C PRO A 146 18.94 16.30 3.16
N VAL A 147 18.35 16.54 2.01
CA VAL A 147 18.06 15.49 1.01
C VAL A 147 19.34 15.27 0.20
N PRO A 148 19.89 14.03 0.16
CA PRO A 148 21.03 13.72 -0.69
C PRO A 148 20.75 14.03 -2.17
N GLU A 149 21.77 14.50 -2.89
CA GLU A 149 21.64 14.79 -4.31
C GLU A 149 21.21 13.54 -5.11
N GLY A 150 20.20 13.70 -5.96
CA GLY A 150 19.64 12.61 -6.76
C GLY A 150 18.75 11.63 -5.98
N LEU A 151 18.49 11.87 -4.69
CA LEU A 151 17.55 11.06 -3.93
C LEU A 151 16.11 11.42 -4.31
N GLU A 152 15.43 10.50 -4.95
CA GLU A 152 13.99 10.55 -5.19
C GLU A 152 13.28 9.44 -4.40
N ILE A 153 12.31 9.83 -3.57
CA ILE A 153 11.48 8.88 -2.81
C ILE A 153 10.07 8.90 -3.39
N PRO A 154 9.66 7.85 -4.15
CA PRO A 154 8.30 7.75 -4.62
C PRO A 154 7.31 7.68 -3.46
N VAL A 155 6.29 8.55 -3.48
CA VAL A 155 5.21 8.54 -2.50
C VAL A 155 3.95 7.94 -3.13
N LEU A 156 3.29 7.02 -2.44
CA LEU A 156 1.98 6.49 -2.80
C LEU A 156 0.97 6.87 -1.71
N VAL A 157 -0.24 7.25 -2.13
CA VAL A 157 -1.33 7.54 -1.18
C VAL A 157 -2.33 6.38 -1.16
N ALA A 158 -2.72 5.89 0.01
CA ALA A 158 -3.84 4.96 0.16
C ALA A 158 -5.16 5.69 -0.12
N ALA A 159 -5.50 5.79 -1.38
CA ALA A 159 -6.64 6.55 -1.88
C ALA A 159 -7.72 5.64 -2.47
N LEU A 160 -8.95 5.77 -1.99
CA LEU A 160 -10.13 5.08 -2.51
C LEU A 160 -11.17 6.08 -3.04
N GLY A 161 -11.30 7.24 -2.41
CA GLY A 161 -12.26 8.27 -2.81
C GLY A 161 -11.67 9.30 -3.77
N PRO A 162 -12.52 10.02 -4.52
CA PRO A 162 -12.08 10.91 -5.61
C PRO A 162 -11.19 12.06 -5.13
N ARG A 163 -11.35 12.56 -3.90
CA ARG A 163 -10.49 13.61 -3.35
C ARG A 163 -9.05 13.13 -3.25
N LEU A 164 -8.79 12.02 -2.54
CA LEU A 164 -7.43 11.51 -2.33
C LEU A 164 -6.83 10.92 -3.61
N LEU A 165 -7.64 10.42 -4.55
CA LEU A 165 -7.16 10.01 -5.87
C LEU A 165 -6.65 11.21 -6.68
N ARG A 166 -7.31 12.38 -6.60
CA ARG A 166 -6.79 13.61 -7.20
C ARG A 166 -5.50 14.06 -6.52
N VAL A 167 -5.45 14.09 -5.20
CA VAL A 167 -4.23 14.40 -4.44
C VAL A 167 -3.07 13.49 -4.83
N ALA A 168 -3.32 12.18 -4.93
CA ALA A 168 -2.32 11.21 -5.35
C ALA A 168 -1.78 11.51 -6.76
N GLY A 169 -2.65 11.80 -7.71
CA GLY A 169 -2.26 12.18 -9.08
C GLY A 169 -1.50 13.50 -9.15
N GLN A 170 -1.95 14.51 -8.40
CA GLN A 170 -1.37 15.86 -8.45
C GLN A 170 0.01 15.96 -7.80
N TYR A 171 0.25 15.26 -6.69
CA TYR A 171 1.44 15.50 -5.85
C TYR A 171 2.38 14.31 -5.72
N THR A 172 1.95 13.07 -6.06
CA THR A 172 2.71 11.87 -5.71
C THR A 172 2.97 10.95 -6.92
N ALA A 173 3.73 9.87 -6.69
CA ALA A 173 4.00 8.87 -7.71
C ALA A 173 2.80 7.95 -8.02
N GLY A 174 1.74 7.98 -7.19
CA GLY A 174 0.57 7.15 -7.43
C GLY A 174 -0.24 6.80 -6.19
N THR A 175 -0.96 5.70 -6.27
CA THR A 175 -1.86 5.23 -5.21
C THR A 175 -1.60 3.76 -4.86
N ILE A 176 -1.91 3.39 -3.60
CA ILE A 176 -1.86 2.02 -3.10
C ILE A 176 -3.23 1.66 -2.49
N PRO A 177 -4.23 1.37 -3.34
CA PRO A 177 -5.58 1.03 -2.89
C PRO A 177 -5.63 -0.37 -2.27
N TRP A 178 -6.47 -0.54 -1.26
CA TRP A 178 -6.78 -1.82 -0.63
C TRP A 178 -8.24 -2.20 -0.89
N MET A 179 -8.52 -3.49 -1.14
CA MET A 179 -9.88 -4.02 -1.39
C MET A 179 -10.57 -3.46 -2.65
N ALA A 180 -9.82 -2.94 -3.62
CA ALA A 180 -10.36 -2.51 -4.91
C ALA A 180 -10.15 -3.62 -5.95
N ASN A 181 -11.25 -4.20 -6.46
CA ASN A 181 -11.20 -5.19 -7.53
C ASN A 181 -10.91 -4.56 -8.90
N ALA A 182 -10.79 -5.37 -9.94
CA ALA A 182 -10.49 -4.91 -11.31
C ALA A 182 -11.52 -3.87 -11.81
N GLN A 183 -12.81 -4.10 -11.61
CA GLN A 183 -13.86 -3.15 -12.00
C GLN A 183 -13.71 -1.79 -11.31
N ALA A 184 -13.45 -1.76 -10.00
CA ALA A 184 -13.25 -0.52 -9.25
C ALA A 184 -11.98 0.23 -9.71
N ILE A 185 -10.92 -0.52 -10.07
CA ILE A 185 -9.71 0.08 -10.62
C ILE A 185 -10.00 0.70 -11.99
N GLU A 186 -10.61 -0.03 -12.90
CA GLU A 186 -10.89 0.40 -14.27
C GLU A 186 -11.85 1.60 -14.34
N THR A 187 -12.96 1.52 -13.59
CA THR A 187 -14.06 2.50 -13.75
C THR A 187 -13.95 3.71 -12.82
N HIS A 188 -13.20 3.61 -11.72
CA HIS A 188 -13.14 4.66 -10.71
C HIS A 188 -11.71 5.13 -10.43
N ILE A 189 -10.79 4.23 -10.04
CA ILE A 189 -9.45 4.63 -9.56
C ILE A 189 -8.60 5.17 -10.71
N ALA A 190 -8.39 4.36 -11.76
CA ALA A 190 -7.48 4.70 -12.85
C ALA A 190 -7.89 5.96 -13.62
N PRO A 191 -9.16 6.19 -13.97
CA PRO A 191 -9.56 7.41 -14.67
C PRO A 191 -9.30 8.67 -13.84
N ILE A 192 -9.62 8.66 -12.54
CA ILE A 192 -9.49 9.84 -11.69
C ILE A 192 -8.02 10.20 -11.47
N ILE A 193 -7.18 9.21 -11.09
CA ILE A 193 -5.78 9.49 -10.78
C ILE A 193 -4.99 9.87 -12.02
N ARG A 194 -5.24 9.22 -13.17
CA ARG A 194 -4.57 9.52 -14.44
C ARG A 194 -4.92 10.90 -14.94
N LYS A 195 -6.20 11.30 -14.86
CA LYS A 195 -6.65 12.64 -15.20
C LYS A 195 -5.93 13.68 -14.34
N ALA A 196 -5.92 13.50 -13.02
CA ALA A 196 -5.27 14.44 -12.10
C ALA A 196 -3.75 14.56 -12.32
N ALA A 197 -3.06 13.45 -12.63
CA ALA A 197 -1.64 13.46 -12.97
C ALA A 197 -1.38 14.22 -14.28
N ALA A 198 -2.18 13.98 -15.33
CA ALA A 198 -2.06 14.66 -16.61
C ALA A 198 -2.31 16.16 -16.48
N GLU A 199 -3.34 16.58 -15.73
CA GLU A 199 -3.64 17.98 -15.46
C GLU A 199 -2.53 18.70 -14.69
N ALA A 200 -1.78 17.96 -13.86
CA ALA A 200 -0.61 18.46 -13.12
C ALA A 200 0.71 18.33 -13.89
N GLY A 201 0.69 17.90 -15.16
CA GLY A 201 1.90 17.70 -15.96
C GLY A 201 2.82 16.58 -15.45
N ARG A 202 2.29 15.61 -14.71
CA ARG A 202 3.06 14.53 -14.09
C ARG A 202 3.03 13.26 -14.94
N PRO A 203 4.07 12.39 -14.80
CA PRO A 203 4.05 11.06 -15.43
C PRO A 203 2.83 10.22 -15.06
N ALA A 204 2.58 9.16 -15.84
CA ALA A 204 1.53 8.19 -15.54
C ALA A 204 1.71 7.62 -14.12
N PRO A 205 0.68 7.68 -13.26
CA PRO A 205 0.79 7.30 -11.86
C PRO A 205 0.85 5.77 -11.69
N ARG A 206 1.59 5.30 -10.68
CA ARG A 206 1.55 3.91 -10.24
C ARG A 206 0.19 3.63 -9.56
N ILE A 207 -0.37 2.45 -9.81
CA ILE A 207 -1.54 1.91 -9.11
C ILE A 207 -1.14 0.55 -8.54
N VAL A 208 -0.81 0.52 -7.25
CA VAL A 208 -0.31 -0.66 -6.54
C VAL A 208 -1.49 -1.34 -5.83
N ALA A 209 -2.20 -2.20 -6.54
CA ALA A 209 -3.45 -2.78 -6.03
C ALA A 209 -3.19 -3.85 -4.95
N GLY A 210 -3.83 -3.69 -3.78
CA GLY A 210 -3.76 -4.64 -2.67
C GLY A 210 -5.05 -5.43 -2.49
N LEU A 211 -4.97 -6.77 -2.52
CA LEU A 211 -6.11 -7.66 -2.31
C LEU A 211 -5.67 -8.94 -1.59
N PRO A 212 -6.44 -9.43 -0.60
CA PRO A 212 -6.19 -10.74 -0.02
C PRO A 212 -6.38 -11.84 -1.08
N VAL A 213 -5.56 -12.88 -1.00
CA VAL A 213 -5.60 -13.98 -1.95
C VAL A 213 -5.54 -15.34 -1.26
N ALA A 214 -6.30 -16.31 -1.76
CA ALA A 214 -6.17 -17.71 -1.38
C ALA A 214 -6.43 -18.63 -2.57
N VAL A 215 -5.49 -19.55 -2.83
CA VAL A 215 -5.74 -20.69 -3.73
C VAL A 215 -6.46 -21.76 -2.92
N HIS A 216 -7.72 -22.05 -3.31
CA HIS A 216 -8.58 -23.02 -2.64
C HIS A 216 -9.67 -23.52 -3.58
N ASP A 217 -9.90 -24.84 -3.63
CA ASP A 217 -10.83 -25.42 -4.59
C ASP A 217 -12.30 -25.16 -4.22
N ASP A 218 -12.63 -25.13 -2.92
CA ASP A 218 -13.95 -24.72 -2.45
C ASP A 218 -14.02 -23.20 -2.26
N VAL A 219 -14.57 -22.54 -3.28
CA VAL A 219 -14.73 -21.08 -3.29
C VAL A 219 -15.68 -20.61 -2.19
N ALA A 220 -16.69 -21.42 -1.81
CA ALA A 220 -17.64 -21.04 -0.76
C ALA A 220 -16.97 -21.04 0.62
N GLU A 221 -16.14 -22.06 0.91
CA GLU A 221 -15.33 -22.09 2.14
C GLU A 221 -14.36 -20.93 2.21
N ALA A 222 -13.67 -20.62 1.08
CA ALA A 222 -12.75 -19.49 1.02
C ALA A 222 -13.44 -18.13 1.22
N ARG A 223 -14.63 -17.94 0.66
CA ARG A 223 -15.46 -16.73 0.86
C ARG A 223 -15.94 -16.61 2.30
N ALA A 224 -16.34 -17.71 2.94
CA ALA A 224 -16.73 -17.72 4.35
C ALA A 224 -15.56 -17.32 5.25
N ALA A 225 -14.37 -17.89 5.04
CA ALA A 225 -13.16 -17.52 5.77
C ALA A 225 -12.79 -16.04 5.58
N ALA A 226 -12.98 -15.50 4.37
CA ALA A 226 -12.75 -14.09 4.07
C ALA A 226 -13.79 -13.18 4.74
N ALA A 227 -15.07 -13.60 4.82
CA ALA A 227 -16.12 -12.85 5.49
C ALA A 227 -15.81 -12.63 6.97
N ASP A 228 -15.30 -13.65 7.66
CA ASP A 228 -14.87 -13.56 9.05
C ASP A 228 -13.62 -12.68 9.22
N GLN A 229 -12.59 -12.94 8.42
CA GLN A 229 -11.29 -12.28 8.58
C GLN A 229 -11.32 -10.80 8.21
N PHE A 230 -12.11 -10.41 7.22
CA PHE A 230 -12.15 -9.05 6.67
C PHE A 230 -13.44 -8.28 7.00
N ALA A 231 -14.27 -8.80 7.91
CA ALA A 231 -15.56 -8.21 8.31
C ALA A 231 -15.49 -6.71 8.63
N THR A 232 -14.43 -6.29 9.32
CA THR A 232 -14.22 -4.88 9.73
C THR A 232 -14.25 -3.91 8.56
N TYR A 233 -13.75 -4.31 7.37
CA TYR A 233 -13.75 -3.43 6.19
C TYR A 233 -15.17 -3.15 5.68
N GLY A 234 -16.11 -4.09 5.85
CA GLY A 234 -17.53 -3.89 5.53
C GLY A 234 -18.23 -2.83 6.38
N MET A 235 -17.68 -2.49 7.55
CA MET A 235 -18.21 -1.46 8.46
C MET A 235 -17.66 -0.06 8.19
N LEU A 236 -16.65 0.08 7.35
CA LEU A 236 -15.95 1.34 7.11
C LEU A 236 -16.51 2.03 5.85
N PRO A 237 -17.04 3.26 5.95
CA PRO A 237 -17.74 3.92 4.84
C PRO A 237 -16.92 4.10 3.55
N ASN A 238 -15.59 4.28 3.68
CA ASN A 238 -14.71 4.37 2.51
C ASN A 238 -14.57 3.03 1.78
N TYR A 239 -14.58 1.90 2.50
CA TYR A 239 -14.58 0.57 1.89
C TYR A 239 -15.94 0.20 1.31
N GLN A 240 -17.05 0.54 1.97
CA GLN A 240 -18.38 0.33 1.40
C GLN A 240 -18.50 1.01 0.04
N ARG A 241 -17.98 2.25 -0.10
CA ARG A 241 -17.99 2.96 -1.38
C ARG A 241 -17.13 2.29 -2.46
N ILE A 242 -15.90 1.88 -2.14
CA ILE A 242 -15.04 1.24 -3.15
C ILE A 242 -15.55 -0.15 -3.55
N LEU A 243 -16.11 -0.91 -2.62
CA LEU A 243 -16.78 -2.18 -2.92
C LEU A 243 -17.98 -1.96 -3.86
N ALA A 244 -18.80 -0.94 -3.60
CA ALA A 244 -19.92 -0.57 -4.48
C ALA A 244 -19.45 -0.16 -5.90
N HIS A 245 -18.34 0.58 -6.04
CA HIS A 245 -17.72 0.85 -7.36
C HIS A 245 -17.27 -0.43 -8.06
N GLY A 246 -16.88 -1.44 -7.29
CA GLY A 246 -16.53 -2.76 -7.80
C GLY A 246 -17.73 -3.69 -8.05
N GLY A 247 -18.98 -3.22 -7.84
CA GLY A 247 -20.18 -4.06 -7.94
C GLY A 247 -20.29 -5.13 -6.85
N LEU A 248 -19.65 -4.93 -5.70
CA LEU A 248 -19.55 -5.92 -4.63
C LEU A 248 -20.41 -5.52 -3.43
N SER A 249 -21.03 -6.54 -2.78
CA SER A 249 -21.86 -6.36 -1.60
C SER A 249 -21.05 -6.32 -0.30
N GLY A 250 -19.83 -6.87 -0.30
CA GLY A 250 -19.00 -6.92 0.90
C GLY A 250 -17.54 -7.31 0.65
N PRO A 251 -16.69 -7.21 1.69
CA PRO A 251 -15.26 -7.45 1.55
C PRO A 251 -14.91 -8.90 1.18
N ALA A 252 -15.75 -9.87 1.51
CA ALA A 252 -15.56 -11.27 1.12
C ALA A 252 -15.62 -11.48 -0.40
N GLU A 253 -16.32 -10.62 -1.12
CA GLU A 253 -16.40 -10.68 -2.58
C GLU A 253 -15.18 -10.02 -3.25
N ALA A 254 -14.48 -9.13 -2.55
CA ALA A 254 -13.30 -8.45 -3.08
C ALA A 254 -12.05 -9.33 -3.10
N VAL A 255 -11.97 -10.37 -2.23
CA VAL A 255 -10.78 -11.21 -2.15
C VAL A 255 -10.63 -12.08 -3.42
N ILE A 256 -9.40 -12.39 -3.78
CA ILE A 256 -9.07 -13.26 -4.91
C ILE A 256 -9.05 -14.71 -4.43
N VAL A 257 -9.98 -15.55 -4.94
CA VAL A 257 -10.11 -16.95 -4.51
C VAL A 257 -10.48 -17.86 -5.67
N GLY A 258 -10.11 -19.13 -5.56
CA GLY A 258 -10.37 -20.20 -6.51
C GLY A 258 -9.17 -21.13 -6.66
N ASP A 259 -9.24 -22.02 -7.66
CA ASP A 259 -8.08 -22.78 -8.09
C ASP A 259 -6.98 -21.88 -8.69
N GLU A 260 -5.83 -22.44 -8.98
CA GLU A 260 -4.68 -21.73 -9.53
C GLU A 260 -5.01 -20.98 -10.83
N ALA A 261 -5.82 -21.59 -11.71
CA ALA A 261 -6.22 -20.97 -12.96
C ALA A 261 -7.15 -19.77 -12.75
N SER A 262 -8.11 -19.89 -11.85
CA SER A 262 -9.05 -18.82 -11.49
C SER A 262 -8.34 -17.65 -10.81
N VAL A 263 -7.47 -17.94 -9.85
CA VAL A 263 -6.66 -16.92 -9.16
C VAL A 263 -5.76 -16.19 -10.16
N THR A 264 -5.12 -16.91 -11.06
CA THR A 264 -4.29 -16.32 -12.13
C THR A 264 -5.08 -15.37 -13.02
N ARG A 265 -6.30 -15.74 -13.45
CA ARG A 265 -7.16 -14.88 -14.27
C ARG A 265 -7.55 -13.61 -13.52
N GLN A 266 -7.92 -13.73 -12.24
CA GLN A 266 -8.30 -12.56 -11.40
C GLN A 266 -7.13 -11.60 -11.20
N ILE A 267 -5.91 -12.13 -10.99
CA ILE A 267 -4.70 -11.29 -10.88
C ILE A 267 -4.41 -10.57 -12.21
N LYS A 268 -4.47 -11.25 -13.34
CA LYS A 268 -4.28 -10.65 -14.68
C LYS A 268 -5.29 -9.55 -14.93
N ALA A 269 -6.55 -9.74 -14.58
CA ALA A 269 -7.60 -8.75 -14.72
C ALA A 269 -7.30 -7.44 -13.96
N LEU A 270 -6.58 -7.47 -12.84
CA LEU A 270 -6.15 -6.24 -12.15
C LEU A 270 -5.19 -5.41 -13.02
N PHE A 271 -4.23 -6.07 -13.69
CA PHE A 271 -3.31 -5.38 -14.60
C PHE A 271 -4.02 -4.85 -15.84
N GLU A 272 -4.93 -5.62 -16.43
CA GLU A 272 -5.77 -5.20 -17.56
C GLU A 272 -6.64 -4.00 -17.21
N ALA A 273 -7.14 -3.94 -15.97
CA ALA A 273 -7.89 -2.81 -15.43
C ALA A 273 -7.04 -1.55 -15.16
N GLY A 274 -5.71 -1.68 -15.22
CA GLY A 274 -4.78 -0.57 -15.11
C GLY A 274 -3.93 -0.52 -13.85
N ALA A 275 -3.91 -1.58 -13.02
CA ALA A 275 -2.89 -1.71 -11.99
C ALA A 275 -1.50 -1.84 -12.62
N THR A 276 -0.50 -1.19 -12.04
CA THR A 276 0.91 -1.30 -12.46
C THR A 276 1.64 -2.37 -11.69
N ASP A 277 1.23 -2.56 -10.45
CA ASP A 277 1.76 -3.50 -9.49
C ASP A 277 0.61 -4.09 -8.67
N VAL A 278 0.80 -5.29 -8.12
CA VAL A 278 -0.11 -5.87 -7.13
C VAL A 278 0.67 -6.33 -5.90
N TRP A 279 0.06 -6.24 -4.72
CA TRP A 279 0.55 -6.89 -3.52
C TRP A 279 -0.57 -7.73 -2.91
N LEU A 280 -0.28 -9.01 -2.70
CA LEU A 280 -1.30 -10.04 -2.51
C LEU A 280 -1.02 -10.83 -1.23
N PRO A 281 -1.49 -10.35 -0.05
CA PRO A 281 -1.30 -11.10 1.19
C PRO A 281 -2.10 -12.40 1.19
N PRO A 282 -1.44 -13.57 1.32
CA PRO A 282 -2.13 -14.84 1.42
C PRO A 282 -2.91 -14.93 2.74
N PHE A 283 -4.21 -15.26 2.67
CA PHE A 283 -4.99 -15.60 3.84
C PHE A 283 -5.27 -17.11 3.87
N PRO A 284 -5.28 -17.74 5.07
CA PRO A 284 -5.45 -19.17 5.16
C PRO A 284 -6.92 -19.58 5.11
N VAL A 285 -7.21 -20.68 4.43
CA VAL A 285 -8.52 -21.32 4.35
C VAL A 285 -8.39 -22.77 4.81
N GLY A 286 -9.44 -23.30 5.44
CA GLY A 286 -9.51 -24.67 5.93
C GLY A 286 -8.68 -24.94 7.20
N PRO A 287 -8.65 -26.20 7.66
CA PRO A 287 -8.02 -26.58 8.92
C PRO A 287 -6.49 -26.51 8.89
N ASP A 288 -5.86 -26.84 7.76
CA ASP A 288 -4.39 -26.71 7.61
C ASP A 288 -4.01 -25.33 7.04
N ARG A 289 -3.94 -24.36 7.95
CA ARG A 289 -3.62 -22.97 7.63
C ARG A 289 -2.22 -22.80 7.01
N SER A 290 -1.30 -23.71 7.31
CA SER A 290 0.08 -23.67 6.79
C SER A 290 0.13 -24.14 5.34
N ALA A 291 -0.48 -25.28 5.05
CA ALA A 291 -0.57 -25.82 3.68
C ALA A 291 -1.35 -24.87 2.75
N SER A 292 -2.45 -24.27 3.23
CA SER A 292 -3.22 -23.28 2.46
C SER A 292 -2.37 -22.08 2.05
N ARG A 293 -1.61 -21.48 2.98
CA ARG A 293 -0.68 -20.39 2.66
C ARG A 293 0.44 -20.82 1.73
N ALA A 294 0.98 -22.02 1.92
CA ALA A 294 2.07 -22.54 1.09
C ALA A 294 1.62 -22.73 -0.36
N ARG A 295 0.42 -23.31 -0.58
CA ARG A 295 -0.18 -23.46 -1.92
C ARG A 295 -0.36 -22.11 -2.62
N THR A 296 -0.95 -21.14 -1.92
CA THR A 296 -1.13 -19.78 -2.46
C THR A 296 0.21 -19.13 -2.80
N ARG A 297 1.19 -19.24 -1.89
CA ARG A 297 2.53 -18.67 -2.14
C ARG A 297 3.23 -19.34 -3.33
N ALA A 298 3.04 -20.64 -3.55
CA ALA A 298 3.63 -21.35 -4.68
C ALA A 298 3.15 -20.75 -6.02
N LEU A 299 1.84 -20.51 -6.17
CA LEU A 299 1.30 -19.84 -7.35
C LEU A 299 1.82 -18.41 -7.51
N LEU A 300 1.83 -17.60 -6.43
CA LEU A 300 2.33 -16.23 -6.50
C LEU A 300 3.79 -16.16 -6.93
N LYS A 301 4.62 -17.10 -6.46
CA LYS A 301 6.02 -17.26 -6.87
C LYS A 301 6.16 -17.59 -8.35
N GLU A 302 5.33 -18.48 -8.88
CA GLU A 302 5.30 -18.80 -10.31
C GLU A 302 4.97 -17.56 -11.14
N LEU A 303 3.90 -16.85 -10.75
CA LEU A 303 3.47 -15.64 -11.44
C LEU A 303 4.46 -14.47 -11.32
N ALA A 304 5.22 -14.37 -10.25
CA ALA A 304 6.23 -13.34 -10.07
C ALA A 304 7.45 -13.54 -10.99
N ARG A 305 7.70 -14.78 -11.42
CA ARG A 305 8.79 -15.14 -12.33
C ARG A 305 8.41 -15.11 -13.81
N SER A 306 7.12 -15.07 -14.12
CA SER A 306 6.59 -14.96 -15.48
C SER A 306 6.53 -13.52 -15.98
#